data_4f56abd36f8472d6996ae00c1eaee50b
#
_entry.id   4f56abd36f8472d6996ae00c1eaee50b
#
_cell.length_a   1.000
_cell.length_b   1.000
_cell.length_c   1.000
_cell.angle_alpha   90.00
_cell.angle_beta   90.00
_cell.angle_gamma   90.00
#
_symmetry.space_group_name_H-M   'P 1'
#
loop_
_entity.id
_entity.type
_entity.pdbx_description
1 polymer ?
#
loop_
_entity_poly.entity_id
_entity_poly.type
_entity_poly.pdbx_seq_one_letter_code
_entity_poly.pdbx_strand_id
1 'polypeptide(L)'
;MVPVKTVSVARLLSGLGWLMLPLAGWAAQPPAKGVDSAQGEGLSHEVSPPVDQTKAAPWYNQNFTLIGSKDISFGPRPSDDIYLEYEYFGRKGPFELYGYIDVPKVLGIGNSHDSGVWDKGSPLFMEHEPRISIDELTGRRLGFGPFKEFYLAFDWIYDHGHDRAGRANTLYSGFGTDIETYSRVNLSANLYARRQWENYGAPNENSWDGYRAQLKYIVPIGKYANGAALTYIGFTNFDFGSNLHDQAGPSRTANATVSTNVLLYSFTHLRFMAAARHFHNGGNWKDGTELNFGDGPFKGRSDGWGYYLGVGYQF
;
A
#
# COMPACT_ATOMS: atom_id res chain seq x y z
N MET A 1 -3.56 30.54 -40.13
CA MET A 1 -3.97 29.25 -39.54
C MET A 1 -2.77 28.33 -39.54
N VAL A 2 -2.12 28.17 -38.39
CA VAL A 2 -0.95 27.30 -38.24
C VAL A 2 -1.45 26.00 -37.57
N PRO A 3 -1.15 24.80 -38.08
CA PRO A 3 -1.64 23.58 -37.52
C PRO A 3 -0.87 23.25 -36.22
N VAL A 4 -1.60 23.08 -35.14
CA VAL A 4 -1.11 22.56 -33.84
C VAL A 4 -0.78 21.08 -34.03
N LYS A 5 0.49 20.70 -33.87
CA LYS A 5 0.92 19.30 -33.83
C LYS A 5 0.50 18.68 -32.49
N THR A 6 -0.46 17.80 -32.52
CA THR A 6 -0.81 16.92 -31.39
C THR A 6 0.36 15.95 -31.15
N VAL A 7 1.07 16.13 -30.04
CA VAL A 7 2.05 15.16 -29.55
C VAL A 7 1.30 14.00 -28.90
N SER A 8 1.40 12.83 -29.52
CA SER A 8 0.71 11.62 -29.03
C SER A 8 1.32 11.14 -27.70
N VAL A 9 0.51 11.12 -26.66
CA VAL A 9 0.84 10.65 -25.30
C VAL A 9 1.23 9.14 -25.26
N ALA A 10 0.97 8.42 -26.37
CA ALA A 10 1.27 6.99 -26.49
C ALA A 10 2.78 6.65 -26.44
N ARG A 11 3.68 7.61 -26.62
CA ARG A 11 5.14 7.35 -26.57
C ARG A 11 5.76 7.44 -25.16
N LEU A 12 5.06 7.98 -24.17
CA LEU A 12 5.55 8.04 -22.79
C LEU A 12 5.28 6.76 -22.00
N LEU A 13 4.26 6.00 -22.38
CA LEU A 13 3.92 4.73 -21.70
C LEU A 13 4.76 3.54 -22.20
N SER A 14 5.39 3.61 -23.36
CA SER A 14 6.28 2.56 -23.86
C SER A 14 7.65 2.53 -23.14
N GLY A 15 8.00 3.54 -22.37
CA GLY A 15 9.22 3.61 -21.59
C GLY A 15 9.15 2.91 -20.22
N LEU A 16 7.96 2.74 -19.66
CA LEU A 16 7.76 2.09 -18.36
C LEU A 16 7.81 0.55 -18.41
N GLY A 17 7.62 -0.04 -19.61
CA GLY A 17 7.67 -1.49 -19.80
C GLY A 17 9.07 -2.12 -19.61
N TRP A 18 10.14 -1.33 -19.50
CA TRP A 18 11.53 -1.80 -19.33
C TRP A 18 12.04 -1.75 -17.89
N LEU A 19 11.25 -1.31 -16.92
CA LEU A 19 11.63 -1.33 -15.50
C LEU A 19 11.34 -2.66 -14.80
N MET A 20 10.71 -3.61 -15.50
CA MET A 20 10.62 -5.01 -15.07
C MET A 20 11.88 -5.76 -15.52
N LEU A 21 13.05 -5.38 -15.02
CA LEU A 21 14.24 -6.22 -15.10
C LEU A 21 14.01 -7.42 -14.18
N PRO A 22 14.29 -8.65 -14.64
CA PRO A 22 14.19 -9.83 -13.80
C PRO A 22 15.16 -9.66 -12.61
N LEU A 23 14.61 -9.71 -11.38
CA LEU A 23 15.38 -9.75 -10.13
C LEU A 23 16.16 -11.07 -9.94
N ALA A 24 16.33 -11.85 -11.02
CA ALA A 24 17.16 -13.04 -11.04
C ALA A 24 18.65 -12.61 -11.09
N GLY A 25 19.30 -12.55 -9.95
CA GLY A 25 20.75 -12.43 -9.91
C GLY A 25 21.38 -11.57 -8.81
N TRP A 26 20.60 -11.06 -7.86
CA TRP A 26 21.18 -10.36 -6.70
C TRP A 26 21.24 -11.33 -5.51
N ALA A 27 22.25 -12.19 -5.53
CA ALA A 27 22.61 -12.95 -4.34
C ALA A 27 22.98 -11.96 -3.22
N ALA A 28 22.37 -12.12 -2.05
CA ALA A 28 22.73 -11.39 -0.86
C ALA A 28 24.24 -11.50 -0.63
N GLN A 29 24.96 -10.39 -0.66
CA GLN A 29 26.33 -10.38 -0.15
C GLN A 29 26.25 -10.48 1.38
N PRO A 30 27.12 -11.33 2.00
CA PRO A 30 27.16 -11.39 3.45
C PRO A 30 27.53 -10.02 4.01
N PRO A 31 26.98 -9.59 5.16
CA PRO A 31 27.24 -8.28 5.72
C PRO A 31 28.73 -8.13 6.01
N ALA A 32 29.31 -7.04 5.54
CA ALA A 32 30.65 -6.64 5.90
C ALA A 32 30.72 -6.46 7.42
N LYS A 33 31.69 -7.08 8.08
CA LYS A 33 31.93 -6.96 9.51
C LYS A 33 32.21 -5.50 9.88
N GLY A 34 31.39 -4.95 10.77
CA GLY A 34 31.70 -3.78 11.57
C GLY A 34 31.09 -2.46 11.09
N VAL A 35 29.79 -2.27 11.26
CA VAL A 35 29.18 -0.98 11.60
C VAL A 35 27.99 -1.31 12.50
N ASP A 36 27.88 -0.67 13.65
CA ASP A 36 26.72 -0.73 14.53
C ASP A 36 25.53 -0.11 13.79
N SER A 37 24.77 -0.93 13.09
CA SER A 37 23.54 -0.55 12.43
C SER A 37 22.36 -0.90 13.31
N ALA A 38 21.79 0.11 13.93
CA ALA A 38 20.49 0.02 14.56
C ALA A 38 19.42 -0.14 13.45
N GLN A 39 19.10 -1.35 13.08
CA GLN A 39 18.05 -1.65 12.14
C GLN A 39 16.81 -2.12 12.90
N GLY A 40 15.76 -1.32 12.83
CA GLY A 40 14.40 -1.75 13.15
C GLY A 40 13.69 -2.01 11.83
N GLU A 41 13.43 -3.27 11.56
CA GLU A 41 12.98 -3.75 10.27
C GLU A 41 11.57 -4.32 10.37
N GLY A 42 10.80 -4.05 9.36
CA GLY A 42 9.48 -4.60 9.19
C GLY A 42 8.42 -3.52 8.92
N LEU A 43 7.75 -3.55 7.78
CA LEU A 43 6.83 -2.53 7.26
C LEU A 43 7.45 -1.13 7.32
N SER A 44 8.72 -1.04 6.99
CA SER A 44 9.51 0.15 7.20
C SER A 44 9.65 0.93 5.91
N HIS A 45 8.86 1.97 5.75
CA HIS A 45 9.43 3.15 5.15
C HIS A 45 10.45 3.71 6.15
N GLU A 46 11.69 3.27 6.08
CA GLU A 46 12.75 3.89 6.83
C GLU A 46 12.96 5.29 6.26
N VAL A 47 12.48 6.30 6.97
CA VAL A 47 12.95 7.66 6.78
C VAL A 47 14.35 7.67 7.37
N SER A 48 15.34 7.57 6.51
CA SER A 48 16.75 7.64 6.89
C SER A 48 17.02 8.91 7.69
N PRO A 49 17.91 8.87 8.71
CA PRO A 49 18.39 10.08 9.36
C PRO A 49 19.02 11.02 8.31
N PRO A 50 19.16 12.32 8.58
CA PRO A 50 19.69 13.29 7.62
C PRO A 50 21.20 13.09 7.44
N VAL A 51 21.55 12.02 6.80
CA VAL A 51 22.86 11.79 6.19
C VAL A 51 22.77 12.38 4.80
N ASP A 52 23.88 12.86 4.26
CA ASP A 52 24.01 13.28 2.86
C ASP A 52 23.43 12.18 1.95
N GLN A 53 22.14 12.27 1.65
CA GLN A 53 21.31 11.20 1.08
C GLN A 53 21.75 10.86 -0.35
N THR A 54 22.54 11.71 -0.99
CA THR A 54 23.09 11.49 -2.32
C THR A 54 24.11 10.33 -2.37
N LYS A 55 24.44 9.73 -1.23
CA LYS A 55 25.43 8.64 -1.10
C LYS A 55 25.01 7.49 -0.19
N ALA A 56 23.75 7.41 0.21
CA ALA A 56 23.27 6.28 1.00
C ALA A 56 23.45 4.98 0.18
N ALA A 57 24.06 3.96 0.77
CA ALA A 57 24.15 2.66 0.14
C ALA A 57 22.75 2.13 -0.17
N PRO A 58 22.54 1.47 -1.32
CA PRO A 58 21.27 0.82 -1.59
C PRO A 58 20.93 -0.17 -0.49
N TRP A 59 19.70 -0.16 -0.06
CA TRP A 59 19.18 -1.13 0.91
C TRP A 59 17.84 -1.69 0.43
N TYR A 60 17.55 -2.91 0.81
CA TYR A 60 16.26 -3.54 0.55
C TYR A 60 15.99 -4.62 1.59
N ASN A 61 14.73 -4.93 1.78
CA ASN A 61 14.25 -6.00 2.63
C ASN A 61 13.10 -6.74 1.94
N GLN A 62 12.96 -8.02 2.26
CA GLN A 62 11.92 -8.88 1.73
C GLN A 62 11.44 -9.82 2.84
N ASN A 63 10.16 -10.13 2.82
CA ASN A 63 9.62 -11.09 3.77
C ASN A 63 8.41 -11.84 3.19
N PHE A 64 8.15 -13.02 3.74
CA PHE A 64 6.91 -13.74 3.59
C PHE A 64 6.20 -13.78 4.93
N THR A 65 4.90 -13.46 4.95
CA THR A 65 4.08 -13.46 6.16
C THR A 65 2.79 -14.22 5.91
N LEU A 66 2.50 -15.22 6.74
CA LEU A 66 1.17 -15.82 6.81
C LEU A 66 0.31 -14.96 7.72
N ILE A 67 -0.81 -14.46 7.20
CA ILE A 67 -1.69 -13.51 7.88
C ILE A 67 -3.09 -14.07 7.96
N GLY A 68 -3.64 -14.10 9.19
CA GLY A 68 -5.06 -14.29 9.44
C GLY A 68 -5.74 -12.94 9.63
N SER A 69 -6.85 -12.71 8.97
CA SER A 69 -7.64 -11.48 9.04
C SER A 69 -9.07 -11.74 9.49
N LYS A 70 -9.67 -10.76 10.15
CA LYS A 70 -11.02 -10.83 10.69
C LYS A 70 -11.75 -9.50 10.53
N ASP A 71 -13.00 -9.54 10.06
CA ASP A 71 -13.91 -8.39 9.92
C ASP A 71 -13.36 -7.28 9.01
N ILE A 72 -12.78 -7.62 7.87
CA ILE A 72 -12.16 -6.69 6.94
C ILE A 72 -13.21 -6.06 6.02
N SER A 73 -13.45 -4.76 6.15
CA SER A 73 -14.58 -4.04 5.56
C SER A 73 -14.19 -3.13 4.38
N PHE A 74 -13.46 -3.65 3.37
CA PHE A 74 -13.24 -2.95 2.09
C PHE A 74 -14.47 -2.97 1.18
N GLY A 75 -15.48 -3.71 1.53
CA GLY A 75 -16.76 -3.80 0.85
C GLY A 75 -17.93 -3.71 1.82
N PRO A 76 -19.17 -3.87 1.35
CA PRO A 76 -20.36 -3.80 2.19
C PRO A 76 -20.58 -5.07 3.02
N ARG A 77 -19.79 -6.13 2.79
CA ARG A 77 -19.75 -7.35 3.59
C ARG A 77 -18.34 -7.53 4.12
N PRO A 78 -18.14 -7.58 5.44
CA PRO A 78 -16.83 -7.88 6.00
C PRO A 78 -16.34 -9.25 5.56
N SER A 79 -15.05 -9.35 5.32
CA SER A 79 -14.39 -10.60 4.97
C SER A 79 -13.40 -11.04 6.03
N ASP A 80 -13.26 -12.37 6.15
CA ASP A 80 -12.26 -13.05 6.94
C ASP A 80 -11.39 -13.87 5.98
N ASP A 81 -10.08 -13.92 6.19
CA ASP A 81 -9.21 -14.65 5.29
C ASP A 81 -7.95 -15.17 6.01
N ILE A 82 -7.30 -16.18 5.40
CA ILE A 82 -5.92 -16.55 5.68
C ILE A 82 -5.16 -16.50 4.37
N TYR A 83 -4.23 -15.55 4.27
CA TYR A 83 -3.47 -15.31 3.06
C TYR A 83 -1.97 -15.31 3.31
N LEU A 84 -1.19 -15.54 2.27
CA LEU A 84 0.26 -15.43 2.26
C LEU A 84 0.63 -14.12 1.57
N GLU A 85 1.31 -13.26 2.29
CA GLU A 85 1.85 -12.00 1.78
C GLU A 85 3.34 -12.14 1.50
N TYR A 86 3.75 -11.72 0.31
CA TYR A 86 5.13 -11.39 -0.01
C TYR A 86 5.27 -9.87 -0.04
N GLU A 87 6.07 -9.32 0.86
CA GLU A 87 6.31 -7.89 0.98
C GLU A 87 7.76 -7.55 0.65
N TYR A 88 7.98 -6.45 -0.02
CA TYR A 88 9.30 -5.91 -0.30
C TYR A 88 9.33 -4.39 -0.14
N PHE A 89 10.46 -3.88 0.30
CA PHE A 89 10.73 -2.45 0.38
C PHE A 89 12.21 -2.18 0.27
N GLY A 90 12.57 -1.01 -0.24
CA GLY A 90 13.96 -0.64 -0.42
C GLY A 90 14.13 0.70 -1.12
N ARG A 91 15.36 1.18 -1.10
CA ARG A 91 15.75 2.43 -1.76
C ARG A 91 17.06 2.25 -2.50
N LYS A 92 17.12 2.80 -3.72
CA LYS A 92 18.36 2.90 -4.52
C LYS A 92 18.33 4.19 -5.32
N GLY A 93 19.20 5.12 -4.96
CA GLY A 93 19.22 6.46 -5.55
C GLY A 93 17.85 7.11 -5.41
N PRO A 94 17.31 7.75 -6.46
CA PRO A 94 16.04 8.44 -6.38
C PRO A 94 14.82 7.51 -6.19
N PHE A 95 14.98 6.20 -6.38
CA PHE A 95 13.89 5.25 -6.35
C PHE A 95 13.70 4.66 -4.95
N GLU A 96 12.53 4.86 -4.38
CA GLU A 96 12.06 4.19 -3.19
C GLU A 96 10.91 3.26 -3.61
N LEU A 97 11.01 2.01 -3.23
CA LEU A 97 10.06 0.95 -3.60
C LEU A 97 9.44 0.37 -2.34
N TYR A 98 8.14 0.26 -2.35
CA TYR A 98 7.36 -0.54 -1.42
C TYR A 98 6.29 -1.28 -2.20
N GLY A 99 5.99 -2.50 -1.79
CA GLY A 99 4.88 -3.23 -2.35
C GLY A 99 4.71 -4.60 -1.73
N TYR A 100 3.54 -5.16 -1.93
CA TYR A 100 3.23 -6.51 -1.50
C TYR A 100 2.35 -7.24 -2.51
N ILE A 101 2.37 -8.56 -2.41
CA ILE A 101 1.58 -9.49 -3.20
C ILE A 101 0.94 -10.48 -2.24
N ASP A 102 -0.38 -10.54 -2.26
CA ASP A 102 -1.17 -11.45 -1.43
C ASP A 102 -1.69 -12.62 -2.27
N VAL A 103 -1.56 -13.81 -1.72
CA VAL A 103 -2.24 -15.01 -2.20
C VAL A 103 -3.36 -15.34 -1.21
N PRO A 104 -4.62 -14.97 -1.52
CA PRO A 104 -5.75 -15.15 -0.62
C PRO A 104 -6.11 -16.63 -0.44
N LYS A 105 -6.80 -16.94 0.65
CA LYS A 105 -7.33 -18.27 0.98
C LYS A 105 -6.30 -19.39 0.85
N VAL A 106 -5.05 -19.11 1.20
CA VAL A 106 -3.92 -20.02 0.97
C VAL A 106 -4.09 -21.40 1.60
N LEU A 107 -4.85 -21.50 2.69
CA LEU A 107 -5.22 -22.78 3.33
C LEU A 107 -6.65 -23.24 2.99
N GLY A 108 -7.27 -22.65 1.96
CA GLY A 108 -8.68 -22.88 1.66
C GLY A 108 -9.63 -22.24 2.68
N ILE A 109 -9.14 -21.31 3.49
CA ILE A 109 -9.90 -20.63 4.56
C ILE A 109 -10.06 -19.18 4.17
N GLY A 110 -11.32 -18.72 4.09
CA GLY A 110 -11.66 -17.34 3.81
C GLY A 110 -13.01 -17.23 3.12
N ASN A 111 -13.60 -16.04 3.23
CA ASN A 111 -14.89 -15.70 2.61
C ASN A 111 -14.81 -14.40 1.78
N SER A 112 -13.60 -13.90 1.52
CA SER A 112 -13.38 -12.78 0.61
C SER A 112 -13.87 -13.09 -0.80
N HIS A 113 -14.07 -12.03 -1.61
CA HIS A 113 -14.40 -12.19 -3.03
C HIS A 113 -13.21 -12.67 -3.86
N ASP A 114 -12.00 -12.59 -3.32
CA ASP A 114 -10.79 -13.03 -4.01
C ASP A 114 -10.85 -14.52 -4.33
N SER A 115 -10.37 -14.87 -5.50
CA SER A 115 -10.16 -16.26 -5.85
C SER A 115 -9.02 -16.81 -5.02
N GLY A 116 -9.28 -17.86 -4.23
CA GLY A 116 -8.22 -18.57 -3.52
C GLY A 116 -7.37 -19.41 -4.49
N VAL A 117 -6.22 -19.85 -4.02
CA VAL A 117 -5.31 -20.72 -4.79
C VAL A 117 -5.98 -22.01 -5.24
N TRP A 118 -7.06 -22.43 -4.60
CA TRP A 118 -7.85 -23.63 -4.88
C TRP A 118 -9.04 -23.38 -5.81
N ASP A 119 -9.36 -22.11 -6.08
CA ASP A 119 -10.47 -21.69 -6.93
C ASP A 119 -10.01 -21.59 -8.39
N LYS A 120 -10.98 -21.50 -9.30
CA LYS A 120 -10.69 -21.25 -10.70
C LYS A 120 -10.50 -19.75 -10.91
N GLY A 121 -9.28 -19.31 -11.02
CA GLY A 121 -8.97 -17.91 -11.27
C GLY A 121 -7.51 -17.58 -10.93
N SER A 122 -7.13 -16.33 -11.03
CA SER A 122 -5.83 -15.88 -10.59
C SER A 122 -5.94 -15.36 -9.15
N PRO A 123 -5.32 -16.03 -8.18
CA PRO A 123 -5.49 -15.71 -6.77
C PRO A 123 -4.48 -14.67 -6.32
N LEU A 124 -4.46 -13.48 -6.94
CA LEU A 124 -3.48 -12.45 -6.63
C LEU A 124 -4.16 -11.12 -6.35
N PHE A 125 -3.81 -10.54 -5.20
CA PHE A 125 -3.95 -9.13 -4.93
C PHE A 125 -2.55 -8.52 -4.83
N MET A 126 -2.35 -7.31 -5.36
CA MET A 126 -1.07 -6.60 -5.30
C MET A 126 -1.31 -5.13 -5.02
N GLU A 127 -0.42 -4.55 -4.21
CA GLU A 127 -0.31 -3.11 -4.06
C GLU A 127 1.16 -2.70 -4.13
N HIS A 128 1.47 -1.71 -4.95
CA HIS A 128 2.83 -1.22 -5.18
C HIS A 128 2.85 0.30 -5.04
N GLU A 129 3.67 0.80 -4.13
CA GLU A 129 3.76 2.21 -3.81
C GLU A 129 5.17 2.77 -4.06
N PRO A 130 5.62 2.85 -5.33
CA PRO A 130 6.91 3.45 -5.64
C PRO A 130 6.87 4.97 -5.47
N ARG A 131 7.99 5.52 -4.93
CA ARG A 131 8.23 6.96 -4.89
C ARG A 131 9.53 7.29 -5.64
N ILE A 132 9.58 8.44 -6.29
CA ILE A 132 10.76 8.91 -7.02
C ILE A 132 11.14 10.28 -6.46
N SER A 133 12.30 10.37 -5.81
CA SER A 133 12.80 11.60 -5.21
C SER A 133 13.06 12.68 -6.27
N ILE A 134 12.34 13.79 -6.17
CA ILE A 134 12.53 14.95 -7.04
C ILE A 134 13.83 15.65 -6.68
N ASP A 135 14.17 15.67 -5.40
CA ASP A 135 15.40 16.25 -4.87
C ASP A 135 16.63 15.57 -5.49
N GLU A 136 16.68 14.24 -5.47
CA GLU A 136 17.78 13.48 -6.07
C GLU A 136 17.82 13.59 -7.59
N LEU A 137 16.66 13.52 -8.28
CA LEU A 137 16.59 13.68 -9.73
C LEU A 137 17.10 15.04 -10.20
N THR A 138 16.83 16.10 -9.44
CA THR A 138 17.23 17.45 -9.80
C THR A 138 18.59 17.86 -9.24
N GLY A 139 19.15 17.08 -8.32
CA GLY A 139 20.35 17.42 -7.54
C GLY A 139 20.16 18.64 -6.65
N ARG A 140 18.92 19.01 -6.33
CA ARG A 140 18.58 20.18 -5.52
C ARG A 140 17.78 19.77 -4.29
N ARG A 141 18.08 20.38 -3.14
CA ARG A 141 17.23 20.26 -1.96
C ARG A 141 16.04 21.19 -2.14
N LEU A 142 14.85 20.62 -2.23
CA LEU A 142 13.59 21.35 -2.36
C LEU A 142 12.88 21.49 -1.02
N GLY A 143 13.35 20.77 0.00
CA GLY A 143 12.77 20.78 1.34
C GLY A 143 12.79 22.16 2.00
N PHE A 144 11.71 22.49 2.71
CA PHE A 144 11.56 23.74 3.49
C PHE A 144 10.70 23.49 4.73
N GLY A 145 10.99 24.22 5.80
CA GLY A 145 10.32 24.03 7.09
C GLY A 145 10.44 22.58 7.57
N PRO A 146 9.33 21.90 7.89
CA PRO A 146 9.34 20.49 8.27
C PRO A 146 9.39 19.52 7.10
N PHE A 147 9.20 19.98 5.85
CA PHE A 147 9.23 19.12 4.67
C PHE A 147 10.66 18.87 4.23
N LYS A 148 11.10 17.60 4.27
CA LYS A 148 12.51 17.22 4.07
C LYS A 148 12.88 16.89 2.65
N GLU A 149 12.03 16.10 1.99
CA GLU A 149 12.27 15.59 0.66
C GLU A 149 10.93 15.50 -0.08
N PHE A 150 10.90 15.81 -1.36
CA PHE A 150 9.70 15.72 -2.19
C PHE A 150 9.81 14.60 -3.22
N TYR A 151 8.69 13.96 -3.48
CA TYR A 151 8.59 12.79 -4.35
C TYR A 151 7.47 12.94 -5.39
N LEU A 152 7.70 12.36 -6.56
CA LEU A 152 6.59 11.82 -7.35
C LEU A 152 6.19 10.51 -6.69
N ALA A 153 4.94 10.40 -6.30
CA ALA A 153 4.43 9.26 -5.54
C ALA A 153 3.34 8.54 -6.33
N PHE A 154 3.38 7.22 -6.28
CA PHE A 154 2.42 6.35 -6.94
C PHE A 154 1.93 5.30 -5.95
N ASP A 155 0.71 4.81 -6.18
CA ASP A 155 0.13 3.68 -5.48
C ASP A 155 -0.74 2.92 -6.51
N TRP A 156 -0.31 1.72 -6.88
CA TRP A 156 -1.00 0.89 -7.85
C TRP A 156 -1.56 -0.34 -7.17
N ILE A 157 -2.90 -0.43 -7.19
CA ILE A 157 -3.67 -1.55 -6.65
C ILE A 157 -4.17 -2.38 -7.81
N TYR A 158 -3.90 -3.69 -7.75
CA TYR A 158 -4.36 -4.68 -8.70
C TYR A 158 -4.94 -5.88 -7.98
N ASP A 159 -6.21 -6.16 -8.25
CA ASP A 159 -6.92 -7.35 -7.81
C ASP A 159 -7.38 -8.13 -9.04
N HIS A 160 -6.89 -9.36 -9.17
CA HIS A 160 -7.25 -10.26 -10.27
C HIS A 160 -8.36 -11.21 -9.83
N GLY A 161 -9.49 -10.67 -9.40
CA GLY A 161 -10.64 -11.46 -9.01
C GLY A 161 -11.21 -12.34 -10.12
N HIS A 162 -12.01 -13.32 -9.74
CA HIS A 162 -12.58 -14.32 -10.64
C HIS A 162 -13.41 -13.71 -11.78
N ASP A 163 -14.14 -12.65 -11.50
CA ASP A 163 -15.00 -11.95 -12.45
C ASP A 163 -14.86 -10.43 -12.31
N ARG A 164 -15.64 -9.67 -13.08
CA ARG A 164 -15.61 -8.22 -13.06
C ARG A 164 -15.89 -7.63 -11.65
N ALA A 165 -16.74 -8.27 -10.88
CA ALA A 165 -17.10 -7.80 -9.53
C ALA A 165 -15.98 -8.03 -8.50
N GLY A 166 -15.03 -8.93 -8.80
CA GLY A 166 -13.84 -9.18 -8.00
C GLY A 166 -12.59 -8.44 -8.48
N ARG A 167 -12.62 -7.66 -9.58
CA ARG A 167 -11.43 -7.05 -10.19
C ARG A 167 -11.26 -5.60 -9.84
N ALA A 168 -10.03 -5.22 -9.53
CA ALA A 168 -9.62 -3.84 -9.44
C ALA A 168 -8.30 -3.61 -10.19
N ASN A 169 -8.20 -2.46 -10.83
CA ASN A 169 -6.97 -1.97 -11.43
C ASN A 169 -7.00 -0.44 -11.31
N THR A 170 -6.35 0.05 -10.27
CA THR A 170 -6.42 1.46 -9.86
C THR A 170 -5.01 2.00 -9.65
N LEU A 171 -4.71 3.14 -10.24
CA LEU A 171 -3.48 3.89 -10.04
C LEU A 171 -3.79 5.22 -9.37
N TYR A 172 -3.17 5.44 -8.24
CA TYR A 172 -3.04 6.74 -7.61
C TYR A 172 -1.71 7.35 -8.03
N SER A 173 -1.70 8.60 -8.45
CA SER A 173 -0.50 9.30 -8.87
C SER A 173 -0.50 10.73 -8.36
N GLY A 174 0.63 11.20 -7.85
CA GLY A 174 0.70 12.52 -7.25
C GLY A 174 2.05 12.84 -6.64
N PHE A 175 2.02 13.54 -5.51
CA PHE A 175 3.20 14.03 -4.83
C PHE A 175 3.23 13.52 -3.39
N GLY A 176 4.46 13.32 -2.91
CA GLY A 176 4.72 12.93 -1.53
C GLY A 176 5.83 13.77 -0.90
N THR A 177 5.92 13.68 0.42
CA THR A 177 6.98 14.31 1.18
C THR A 177 7.25 13.56 2.47
N ASP A 178 8.51 13.58 2.92
CA ASP A 178 8.90 13.19 4.26
C ASP A 178 8.89 14.42 5.18
N ILE A 179 8.42 14.21 6.40
CA ILE A 179 8.17 15.31 7.35
C ILE A 179 9.05 15.14 8.57
N GLU A 180 9.79 16.19 8.91
CA GLU A 180 10.58 16.26 10.14
C GLU A 180 9.67 16.42 11.36
N THR A 181 9.73 15.48 12.28
CA THR A 181 8.93 15.51 13.51
C THR A 181 9.73 15.94 14.74
N TYR A 182 11.05 16.13 14.60
CA TYR A 182 11.99 16.39 15.70
C TYR A 182 11.92 15.34 16.82
N SER A 183 11.53 14.12 16.46
CA SER A 183 11.35 12.98 17.36
C SER A 183 11.83 11.69 16.68
N ARG A 184 11.59 10.54 17.35
CA ARG A 184 11.84 9.22 16.75
C ARG A 184 10.78 8.79 15.73
N VAL A 185 9.74 9.57 15.51
CA VAL A 185 8.67 9.26 14.58
C VAL A 185 9.10 9.58 13.16
N ASN A 186 9.15 8.60 12.30
CA ASN A 186 9.27 8.79 10.86
C ASN A 186 7.87 9.05 10.31
N LEU A 187 7.68 10.19 9.65
CA LEU A 187 6.39 10.63 9.13
C LEU A 187 6.50 10.96 7.66
N SER A 188 5.59 10.46 6.86
CA SER A 188 5.44 10.82 5.45
C SER A 188 3.99 11.07 5.09
N ALA A 189 3.77 11.91 4.09
CA ALA A 189 2.46 12.22 3.55
C ALA A 189 2.49 12.20 2.03
N ASN A 190 1.41 11.71 1.41
CA ASN A 190 1.21 11.70 -0.03
C ASN A 190 -0.17 12.25 -0.37
N LEU A 191 -0.28 12.88 -1.54
CA LEU A 191 -1.55 13.34 -2.11
C LEU A 191 -1.64 12.89 -3.56
N TYR A 192 -2.72 12.21 -3.90
CA TYR A 192 -2.89 11.55 -5.18
C TYR A 192 -4.18 11.94 -5.88
N ALA A 193 -4.16 11.91 -7.22
CA ALA A 193 -5.35 11.75 -8.05
C ALA A 193 -5.52 10.26 -8.41
N ARG A 194 -6.76 9.78 -8.45
CA ARG A 194 -7.10 8.37 -8.68
C ARG A 194 -7.55 8.11 -10.11
N ARG A 195 -6.87 7.21 -10.83
CA ARG A 195 -7.28 6.66 -12.12
C ARG A 195 -7.70 5.21 -11.94
N GLN A 196 -8.90 4.86 -12.37
CA GLN A 196 -9.46 3.51 -12.29
C GLN A 196 -9.70 2.96 -13.69
N TRP A 197 -9.16 1.77 -13.99
CA TRP A 197 -9.53 1.00 -15.18
C TRP A 197 -10.59 -0.04 -14.83
N GLU A 198 -10.47 -0.68 -13.66
CA GLU A 198 -11.44 -1.58 -13.07
C GLU A 198 -11.64 -1.19 -11.60
N ASN A 199 -12.87 -1.30 -11.11
CA ASN A 199 -13.23 -1.00 -9.72
C ASN A 199 -14.42 -1.86 -9.29
N TYR A 200 -14.21 -3.17 -9.27
CA TYR A 200 -15.20 -4.16 -8.82
C TYR A 200 -16.56 -4.04 -9.50
N GLY A 201 -16.56 -3.71 -10.80
CA GLY A 201 -17.79 -3.52 -11.58
C GLY A 201 -18.55 -2.22 -11.29
N ALA A 202 -17.97 -1.31 -10.54
CA ALA A 202 -18.61 -0.03 -10.20
C ALA A 202 -18.76 0.87 -11.45
N PRO A 203 -19.76 1.76 -11.48
CA PRO A 203 -20.03 2.61 -12.65
C PRO A 203 -18.94 3.65 -12.94
N ASN A 204 -18.04 3.93 -11.99
CA ASN A 204 -16.91 4.86 -12.15
C ASN A 204 -15.63 4.20 -12.71
N GLU A 205 -15.72 2.99 -13.26
CA GLU A 205 -14.62 2.36 -14.02
C GLU A 205 -14.24 3.19 -15.25
N ASN A 206 -13.00 2.99 -15.73
CA ASN A 206 -12.42 3.71 -16.87
C ASN A 206 -12.41 5.24 -16.73
N SER A 207 -12.33 5.76 -15.51
CA SER A 207 -12.38 7.19 -15.22
C SER A 207 -11.25 7.65 -14.29
N TRP A 208 -11.04 8.95 -14.25
CA TRP A 208 -10.42 9.64 -13.12
C TRP A 208 -11.54 9.95 -12.12
N ASP A 209 -11.41 9.48 -10.88
CA ASP A 209 -12.45 9.63 -9.88
C ASP A 209 -11.90 9.80 -8.47
N GLY A 210 -11.96 11.03 -7.99
CA GLY A 210 -11.53 11.41 -6.65
C GLY A 210 -10.02 11.45 -6.44
N TYR A 211 -9.68 11.60 -5.19
CA TYR A 211 -8.33 11.84 -4.69
C TYR A 211 -8.09 10.97 -3.45
N ARG A 212 -6.80 10.78 -3.10
CA ARG A 212 -6.38 10.15 -1.83
C ARG A 212 -5.37 11.05 -1.14
N ALA A 213 -5.58 11.36 0.14
CA ALA A 213 -4.54 11.79 1.05
C ALA A 213 -4.09 10.58 1.88
N GLN A 214 -2.79 10.34 1.95
CA GLN A 214 -2.20 9.25 2.70
C GLN A 214 -1.22 9.80 3.72
N LEU A 215 -1.30 9.30 4.96
CA LEU A 215 -0.37 9.59 6.03
C LEU A 215 0.24 8.28 6.52
N LYS A 216 1.57 8.21 6.60
CA LYS A 216 2.30 7.06 7.12
C LYS A 216 3.22 7.47 8.24
N TYR A 217 3.28 6.68 9.30
CA TYR A 217 4.21 6.92 10.40
C TYR A 217 4.78 5.61 10.94
N ILE A 218 6.05 5.67 11.34
CA ILE A 218 6.79 4.56 11.93
C ILE A 218 7.41 5.05 13.22
N VAL A 219 7.15 4.33 14.32
CA VAL A 219 7.63 4.66 15.66
C VAL A 219 8.43 3.48 16.20
N PRO A 220 9.76 3.51 16.17
CA PRO A 220 10.58 2.55 16.89
C PRO A 220 10.30 2.64 18.40
N ILE A 221 9.72 1.59 19.00
CA ILE A 221 9.36 1.59 20.42
C ILE A 221 10.58 1.17 21.25
N GLY A 222 11.25 0.07 20.84
CA GLY A 222 12.41 -0.41 21.58
C GLY A 222 13.11 -1.60 20.95
N LYS A 223 14.35 -1.80 21.39
CA LYS A 223 15.15 -2.99 21.13
C LYS A 223 15.36 -3.75 22.43
N TYR A 224 15.28 -5.06 22.39
CA TYR A 224 15.41 -5.93 23.55
C TYR A 224 16.76 -6.65 23.57
N ALA A 225 17.19 -7.12 24.75
CA ALA A 225 18.47 -7.78 24.92
C ALA A 225 18.63 -9.08 24.07
N ASN A 226 17.52 -9.70 23.69
CA ASN A 226 17.50 -10.86 22.81
C ASN A 226 17.63 -10.53 21.32
N GLY A 227 17.90 -9.27 20.98
CA GLY A 227 18.03 -8.80 19.60
C GLY A 227 16.71 -8.47 18.90
N ALA A 228 15.56 -8.67 19.57
CA ALA A 228 14.27 -8.31 18.99
C ALA A 228 14.04 -6.81 18.99
N ALA A 229 13.24 -6.34 18.03
CA ALA A 229 12.77 -4.96 17.96
C ALA A 229 11.24 -4.91 18.00
N LEU A 230 10.68 -3.91 18.67
CA LEU A 230 9.26 -3.59 18.66
C LEU A 230 9.07 -2.26 17.96
N THR A 231 8.24 -2.26 16.93
CA THR A 231 7.92 -1.08 16.11
C THR A 231 6.41 -0.92 16.01
N TYR A 232 5.94 0.32 16.11
CA TYR A 232 4.57 0.67 15.80
C TYR A 232 4.52 1.37 14.45
N ILE A 233 3.63 0.90 13.58
CA ILE A 233 3.50 1.39 12.21
C ILE A 233 2.04 1.75 12.00
N GLY A 234 1.80 2.92 11.44
CA GLY A 234 0.47 3.32 11.07
C GLY A 234 0.42 3.92 9.69
N PHE A 235 -0.67 3.66 8.99
CA PHE A 235 -0.98 4.35 7.75
C PHE A 235 -2.48 4.59 7.64
N THR A 236 -2.83 5.77 7.16
CA THR A 236 -4.21 6.19 6.98
C THR A 236 -4.38 6.70 5.56
N ASN A 237 -5.34 6.12 4.86
CA ASN A 237 -5.80 6.56 3.55
C ASN A 237 -7.13 7.26 3.73
N PHE A 238 -7.22 8.50 3.28
CA PHE A 238 -8.44 9.28 3.20
C PHE A 238 -8.77 9.52 1.73
N ASP A 239 -9.73 8.76 1.20
CA ASP A 239 -10.26 8.93 -0.16
C ASP A 239 -11.39 9.97 -0.14
N PHE A 240 -11.38 10.90 -1.10
CA PHE A 240 -12.38 11.97 -1.15
C PHE A 240 -12.66 12.43 -2.58
N GLY A 241 -13.83 13.06 -2.75
CA GLY A 241 -14.24 13.65 -4.02
C GLY A 241 -14.59 12.63 -5.11
N SER A 242 -14.93 11.38 -4.72
CA SER A 242 -15.50 10.42 -5.66
C SER A 242 -16.90 10.82 -6.07
N ASN A 243 -17.22 10.67 -7.36
CA ASN A 243 -18.56 10.87 -7.89
C ASN A 243 -19.40 9.58 -7.87
N LEU A 244 -18.94 8.55 -7.20
CA LEU A 244 -19.59 7.24 -7.16
C LEU A 244 -20.98 7.28 -6.54
N HIS A 245 -21.21 8.18 -5.55
CA HIS A 245 -22.53 8.41 -5.00
C HIS A 245 -23.52 8.87 -6.07
N ASP A 246 -23.13 9.81 -6.92
CA ASP A 246 -23.98 10.37 -7.98
C ASP A 246 -24.25 9.35 -9.09
N GLN A 247 -23.31 8.46 -9.36
CA GLN A 247 -23.42 7.44 -10.41
C GLN A 247 -24.13 6.16 -9.95
N ALA A 248 -23.94 5.76 -8.70
CA ALA A 248 -24.43 4.48 -8.17
C ALA A 248 -25.51 4.61 -7.09
N GLY A 249 -25.91 5.85 -6.75
CA GLY A 249 -27.00 6.16 -5.83
C GLY A 249 -26.58 6.15 -4.34
N PRO A 250 -27.59 6.21 -3.44
CA PRO A 250 -27.40 6.54 -2.02
C PRO A 250 -26.67 5.48 -1.18
N SER A 251 -26.42 4.30 -1.74
CA SER A 251 -25.62 3.26 -1.09
C SER A 251 -24.11 3.50 -1.16
N ARG A 252 -23.69 4.51 -1.93
CA ARG A 252 -22.28 4.87 -2.10
C ARG A 252 -21.97 6.23 -1.49
N THR A 253 -20.68 6.48 -1.22
CA THR A 253 -20.19 7.72 -0.61
C THR A 253 -19.08 8.36 -1.45
N ALA A 254 -18.95 9.68 -1.33
CA ALA A 254 -17.86 10.42 -1.96
C ALA A 254 -16.53 10.28 -1.21
N ASN A 255 -16.57 9.82 0.04
CA ASN A 255 -15.40 9.74 0.92
C ASN A 255 -15.34 8.38 1.60
N ALA A 256 -14.11 7.91 1.83
CA ALA A 256 -13.83 6.73 2.63
C ALA A 256 -12.55 6.96 3.45
N THR A 257 -12.45 6.35 4.61
CA THR A 257 -11.24 6.38 5.42
C THR A 257 -10.87 4.98 5.86
N VAL A 258 -9.61 4.62 5.68
CA VAL A 258 -9.03 3.37 6.19
C VAL A 258 -7.77 3.71 6.97
N SER A 259 -7.73 3.35 8.25
CA SER A 259 -6.58 3.60 9.13
C SER A 259 -6.09 2.27 9.71
N THR A 260 -4.88 1.89 9.36
CA THR A 260 -4.24 0.65 9.82
C THR A 260 -3.18 0.96 10.86
N ASN A 261 -3.15 0.17 11.91
CA ASN A 261 -2.25 0.31 13.05
C ASN A 261 -1.64 -1.05 13.35
N VAL A 262 -0.33 -1.16 13.24
CA VAL A 262 0.41 -2.42 13.33
C VAL A 262 1.40 -2.35 14.48
N LEU A 263 1.41 -3.35 15.33
CA LEU A 263 2.51 -3.68 16.23
C LEU A 263 3.32 -4.80 15.61
N LEU A 264 4.58 -4.52 15.31
CA LEU A 264 5.51 -5.46 14.74
C LEU A 264 6.60 -5.80 15.75
N TYR A 265 6.74 -7.10 16.06
CA TYR A 265 7.82 -7.64 16.89
C TYR A 265 8.70 -8.51 16.00
N SER A 266 9.93 -8.07 15.75
CA SER A 266 10.83 -8.71 14.79
C SER A 266 12.14 -9.14 15.42
N PHE A 267 12.63 -10.30 14.98
CA PHE A 267 13.96 -10.83 15.20
C PHE A 267 14.77 -10.76 13.88
N THR A 268 15.97 -11.36 13.85
CA THR A 268 16.77 -11.39 12.62
C THR A 268 16.04 -11.98 11.42
N HIS A 269 15.29 -13.08 11.61
CA HIS A 269 14.60 -13.77 10.52
C HIS A 269 13.10 -13.99 10.79
N LEU A 270 12.64 -13.77 11.99
CA LEU A 270 11.23 -14.01 12.36
C LEU A 270 10.56 -12.69 12.71
N ARG A 271 9.33 -12.55 12.27
CA ARG A 271 8.48 -11.42 12.61
C ARG A 271 7.10 -11.88 13.05
N PHE A 272 6.54 -11.18 14.00
CA PHE A 272 5.17 -11.35 14.47
C PHE A 272 4.47 -10.00 14.39
N MET A 273 3.27 -9.98 13.83
CA MET A 273 2.49 -8.77 13.73
C MET A 273 1.11 -8.96 14.35
N ALA A 274 0.63 -7.90 14.99
CA ALA A 274 -0.77 -7.73 15.35
C ALA A 274 -1.22 -6.37 14.82
N ALA A 275 -2.33 -6.33 14.09
CA ALA A 275 -2.84 -5.08 13.55
C ALA A 275 -4.33 -4.91 13.79
N ALA A 276 -4.74 -3.65 13.95
CA ALA A 276 -6.12 -3.22 13.94
C ALA A 276 -6.32 -2.18 12.84
N ARG A 277 -7.36 -2.37 12.04
CA ARG A 277 -7.71 -1.47 10.93
C ARG A 277 -9.11 -0.90 11.16
N HIS A 278 -9.19 0.41 11.20
CA HIS A 278 -10.47 1.10 11.28
C HIS A 278 -10.94 1.46 9.88
N PHE A 279 -12.20 1.18 9.61
CA PHE A 279 -12.90 1.51 8.37
C PHE A 279 -13.99 2.53 8.65
N HIS A 280 -14.10 3.50 7.76
CA HIS A 280 -15.26 4.39 7.64
C HIS A 280 -15.62 4.49 6.16
N ASN A 281 -16.83 4.06 5.81
CA ASN A 281 -17.29 3.91 4.43
C ASN A 281 -16.34 3.07 3.56
N GLY A 282 -15.85 1.95 4.06
CA GLY A 282 -14.90 1.09 3.36
C GLY A 282 -15.31 0.79 1.92
N GLY A 283 -14.40 0.99 0.96
CA GLY A 283 -14.66 0.87 -0.48
C GLY A 283 -15.72 1.86 -1.01
N ASN A 284 -15.94 3.01 -0.36
CA ASN A 284 -16.98 3.98 -0.68
C ASN A 284 -18.42 3.43 -0.54
N TRP A 285 -18.64 2.46 0.34
CA TRP A 285 -19.96 2.00 0.70
C TRP A 285 -20.50 2.75 1.92
N LYS A 286 -21.77 3.14 1.87
CA LYS A 286 -22.44 3.77 3.00
C LYS A 286 -22.89 2.71 4.00
N ASP A 287 -22.38 2.82 5.22
CA ASP A 287 -22.73 1.89 6.30
C ASP A 287 -24.20 1.84 6.60
N GLY A 288 -24.71 0.65 6.98
CA GLY A 288 -26.11 0.42 7.35
C GLY A 288 -27.11 0.46 6.19
N THR A 289 -26.67 0.65 4.95
CA THR A 289 -27.56 0.65 3.78
C THR A 289 -28.07 -0.77 3.50
N GLU A 290 -29.38 -0.89 3.20
CA GLU A 290 -29.95 -2.15 2.76
C GLU A 290 -29.54 -2.45 1.31
N LEU A 291 -28.95 -3.60 1.09
CA LEU A 291 -28.42 -4.05 -0.19
C LEU A 291 -28.96 -5.44 -0.52
N ASN A 292 -28.97 -5.77 -1.83
CA ASN A 292 -29.33 -7.10 -2.31
C ASN A 292 -28.53 -7.40 -3.58
N PHE A 293 -27.63 -8.37 -3.54
CA PHE A 293 -26.83 -8.81 -4.69
C PHE A 293 -27.36 -10.08 -5.36
N GLY A 294 -28.64 -10.43 -5.07
CA GLY A 294 -29.31 -11.59 -5.64
C GLY A 294 -29.45 -12.77 -4.69
N ASP A 295 -28.81 -12.72 -3.52
CA ASP A 295 -28.84 -13.73 -2.46
C ASP A 295 -29.74 -13.35 -1.27
N GLY A 296 -30.53 -12.30 -1.41
CA GLY A 296 -31.42 -11.76 -0.42
C GLY A 296 -30.94 -10.41 0.18
N PRO A 297 -31.85 -9.68 0.86
CA PRO A 297 -31.52 -8.39 1.44
C PRO A 297 -30.60 -8.55 2.66
N PHE A 298 -29.62 -7.64 2.78
CA PHE A 298 -28.75 -7.53 3.94
C PHE A 298 -28.40 -6.06 4.21
N LYS A 299 -27.98 -5.74 5.45
CA LYS A 299 -27.42 -4.43 5.78
C LYS A 299 -25.93 -4.42 5.50
N GLY A 300 -25.47 -3.48 4.69
CA GLY A 300 -24.07 -3.23 4.47
C GLY A 300 -23.35 -2.85 5.77
N ARG A 301 -22.15 -3.40 5.99
CA ARG A 301 -21.26 -3.09 7.11
C ARG A 301 -19.91 -2.69 6.57
N SER A 302 -19.71 -1.39 6.39
CA SER A 302 -18.49 -0.78 5.84
C SER A 302 -17.76 0.12 6.85
N ASP A 303 -18.32 0.26 8.05
CA ASP A 303 -17.72 0.92 9.21
C ASP A 303 -17.33 -0.12 10.26
N GLY A 304 -16.28 0.16 11.02
CA GLY A 304 -15.87 -0.66 12.14
C GLY A 304 -14.39 -1.01 12.18
N TRP A 305 -14.05 -2.04 12.93
CA TRP A 305 -12.69 -2.50 13.12
C TRP A 305 -12.48 -3.90 12.51
N GLY A 306 -11.40 -4.04 11.77
CA GLY A 306 -10.87 -5.32 11.36
C GLY A 306 -9.53 -5.61 12.05
N TYR A 307 -9.16 -6.87 12.15
CA TYR A 307 -7.98 -7.31 12.90
C TYR A 307 -7.12 -8.26 12.07
N TYR A 308 -5.82 -8.23 12.34
CA TYR A 308 -4.85 -9.11 11.68
C TYR A 308 -3.86 -9.66 12.70
N LEU A 309 -3.51 -10.92 12.50
CA LEU A 309 -2.38 -11.56 13.18
C LEU A 309 -1.50 -12.21 12.11
N GLY A 310 -0.20 -12.01 12.21
CA GLY A 310 0.73 -12.57 11.24
C GLY A 310 1.99 -13.11 11.87
N VAL A 311 2.54 -14.13 11.21
CA VAL A 311 3.87 -14.65 11.46
C VAL A 311 4.63 -14.75 10.13
N GLY A 312 5.85 -14.22 10.10
CA GLY A 312 6.61 -14.11 8.88
C GLY A 312 8.07 -14.47 9.03
N TYR A 313 8.69 -14.71 7.87
CA TYR A 313 10.11 -14.91 7.70
C TYR A 313 10.69 -13.77 6.86
N GLN A 314 11.77 -13.18 7.35
CA GLN A 314 12.49 -12.07 6.75
C GLN A 314 13.86 -12.55 6.25
N PHE A 315 14.23 -12.13 5.03
CA PHE A 315 15.48 -12.53 4.35
C PHE A 315 16.64 -11.58 4.64
#